data_23933c5470b43d8000a87cd40b0b0829
#
_entry.id   23933c5470b43d8000a87cd40b0b0829
#
_cell.length_a   1.000
_cell.length_b   1.000
_cell.length_c   1.000
_cell.angle_alpha   90.00
_cell.angle_beta   90.00
_cell.angle_gamma   90.00
#
_symmetry.space_group_name_H-M   'P 1'
#
loop_
_entity.id
_entity.type
_entity.pdbx_description
1 polymer ?
#
loop_
_entity_poly.entity_id
_entity_poly.type
_entity_poly.pdbx_seq_one_letter_code
_entity_poly.pdbx_strand_id
1 'polypeptide(L)'
;MTELKIVVPCYNEEEVLSGTSKKLQLILDGLIKRKKVSNKSSIVFIDDGSSDRTWEIIESLSSSSSQINGIKLSCNRGHQNALLAGLLNVTGDVVVSIDADLQDDENSIEDMVDAYHQGHDVVYGVRSSRTSDNPLKRISAESYYKMLKLMGVNVVYNHADYRLISRRVIKALEDYQEVNIFLRGLIPSIGFSSAVVTYERKERFAGESKYPFRKMVSLALNGLTSFTSFPLRLIAILGLLIFSATMILSIWALWVSIFDERAVPGWASSVLPMYLLGGIQLFSIGVIGEYIGKIYMETKKRPRFIIEKKI
;
A
#
# COMPACT_ATOMS: atom_id res chain seq x y z
N MET A 1 4.32 -31.82 -2.39
CA MET A 1 3.22 -31.02 -2.96
C MET A 1 3.16 -29.72 -2.21
N THR A 2 3.06 -28.61 -2.94
CA THR A 2 3.04 -27.24 -2.42
C THR A 2 1.80 -26.98 -1.58
N GLU A 3 1.97 -26.50 -0.36
CA GLU A 3 0.88 -26.09 0.52
C GLU A 3 0.55 -24.61 0.26
N LEU A 4 -0.66 -24.36 -0.31
CA LEU A 4 -1.16 -23.04 -0.62
C LEU A 4 -2.07 -22.52 0.50
N LYS A 5 -1.87 -21.27 0.93
CA LYS A 5 -2.82 -20.52 1.75
C LYS A 5 -3.38 -19.35 0.95
N ILE A 6 -4.70 -19.21 0.91
CA ILE A 6 -5.37 -18.06 0.31
C ILE A 6 -5.79 -17.14 1.44
N VAL A 7 -5.17 -15.98 1.56
CA VAL A 7 -5.44 -14.98 2.60
C VAL A 7 -6.37 -13.91 2.06
N VAL A 8 -7.49 -13.71 2.76
CA VAL A 8 -8.57 -12.79 2.36
C VAL A 8 -8.82 -11.80 3.50
N PRO A 9 -8.30 -10.57 3.43
CA PRO A 9 -8.62 -9.54 4.41
C PRO A 9 -10.06 -9.06 4.23
N CYS A 10 -10.79 -8.94 5.37
CA CYS A 10 -12.20 -8.60 5.43
C CYS A 10 -12.44 -7.46 6.43
N TYR A 11 -13.30 -6.50 6.08
CA TYR A 11 -13.79 -5.48 6.99
C TYR A 11 -15.21 -5.05 6.60
N ASN A 12 -16.20 -5.46 7.38
CA ASN A 12 -17.61 -5.26 7.10
C ASN A 12 -18.00 -5.77 5.70
N GLU A 13 -17.81 -7.07 5.48
CA GLU A 13 -18.03 -7.75 4.20
C GLU A 13 -19.11 -8.86 4.29
N GLU A 14 -20.09 -8.73 5.24
CA GLU A 14 -21.14 -9.73 5.48
C GLU A 14 -21.94 -10.10 4.22
N GLU A 15 -22.13 -9.15 3.30
CA GLU A 15 -22.92 -9.35 2.08
C GLU A 15 -22.24 -10.26 1.04
N VAL A 16 -20.89 -10.22 0.97
CA VAL A 16 -20.13 -10.87 -0.10
C VAL A 16 -19.40 -12.14 0.35
N LEU A 17 -19.11 -12.26 1.63
CA LEU A 17 -18.19 -13.26 2.17
C LEU A 17 -18.58 -14.71 1.86
N SER A 18 -19.88 -15.04 1.98
CA SER A 18 -20.38 -16.39 1.67
C SER A 18 -20.20 -16.76 0.20
N GLY A 19 -20.40 -15.78 -0.71
CA GLY A 19 -20.18 -15.98 -2.14
C GLY A 19 -18.70 -16.14 -2.49
N THR A 20 -17.86 -15.31 -1.87
CA THR A 20 -16.41 -15.35 -1.99
C THR A 20 -15.83 -16.67 -1.53
N SER A 21 -16.27 -17.16 -0.37
CA SER A 21 -15.85 -18.46 0.18
C SER A 21 -16.14 -19.60 -0.78
N LYS A 22 -17.36 -19.69 -1.31
CA LYS A 22 -17.75 -20.74 -2.26
C LYS A 22 -16.89 -20.74 -3.52
N LYS A 23 -16.63 -19.57 -4.10
CA LYS A 23 -15.81 -19.47 -5.32
C LYS A 23 -14.36 -19.87 -5.06
N LEU A 24 -13.76 -19.39 -3.98
CA LEU A 24 -12.40 -19.75 -3.62
C LEU A 24 -12.25 -21.22 -3.27
N GLN A 25 -13.25 -21.85 -2.63
CA GLN A 25 -13.26 -23.30 -2.40
C GLN A 25 -13.28 -24.08 -3.70
N LEU A 26 -14.11 -23.68 -4.68
CA LEU A 26 -14.15 -24.35 -5.99
C LEU A 26 -12.79 -24.30 -6.71
N ILE A 27 -12.10 -23.15 -6.65
CA ILE A 27 -10.75 -22.99 -7.22
C ILE A 27 -9.77 -23.89 -6.49
N LEU A 28 -9.77 -23.87 -5.15
CA LEU A 28 -8.86 -24.65 -4.32
C LEU A 28 -9.05 -26.16 -4.57
N ASP A 29 -10.28 -26.64 -4.58
CA ASP A 29 -10.60 -28.04 -4.89
C ASP A 29 -10.15 -28.44 -6.30
N GLY A 30 -10.32 -27.55 -7.28
CA GLY A 30 -9.82 -27.73 -8.63
C GLY A 30 -8.28 -27.90 -8.67
N LEU A 31 -7.55 -27.06 -7.95
CA LEU A 31 -6.08 -27.14 -7.85
C LEU A 31 -5.61 -28.41 -7.14
N ILE A 32 -6.30 -28.84 -6.10
CA ILE A 32 -6.01 -30.08 -5.37
C ILE A 32 -6.28 -31.29 -6.29
N LYS A 33 -7.41 -31.35 -6.99
CA LYS A 33 -7.74 -32.41 -7.93
C LYS A 33 -6.71 -32.54 -9.06
N ARG A 34 -6.22 -31.42 -9.57
CA ARG A 34 -5.14 -31.36 -10.58
C ARG A 34 -3.74 -31.61 -10.01
N LYS A 35 -3.63 -31.90 -8.71
CA LYS A 35 -2.37 -32.12 -7.98
C LYS A 35 -1.37 -30.97 -8.09
N LYS A 36 -1.84 -29.76 -8.32
CA LYS A 36 -1.00 -28.55 -8.33
C LYS A 36 -0.63 -28.09 -6.91
N VAL A 37 -1.54 -28.31 -5.97
CA VAL A 37 -1.32 -27.97 -4.55
C VAL A 37 -1.71 -29.15 -3.64
N SER A 38 -1.25 -29.11 -2.40
CA SER A 38 -1.50 -30.11 -1.36
C SER A 38 -2.95 -30.06 -0.87
N ASN A 39 -3.47 -31.19 -0.38
CA ASN A 39 -4.75 -31.25 0.33
C ASN A 39 -4.76 -30.53 1.69
N LYS A 40 -3.60 -30.10 2.20
CA LYS A 40 -3.46 -29.23 3.38
C LYS A 40 -3.65 -27.73 3.07
N SER A 41 -3.85 -27.42 1.80
CA SER A 41 -4.10 -26.04 1.37
C SER A 41 -5.44 -25.55 1.89
N SER A 42 -5.51 -24.25 2.27
CA SER A 42 -6.71 -23.69 2.91
C SER A 42 -6.89 -22.20 2.61
N ILE A 43 -8.09 -21.71 2.89
CA ILE A 43 -8.47 -20.31 2.82
C ILE A 43 -8.45 -19.76 4.24
N VAL A 44 -7.88 -18.58 4.43
CA VAL A 44 -7.79 -17.92 5.74
C VAL A 44 -8.36 -16.52 5.63
N PHE A 45 -9.52 -16.31 6.23
CA PHE A 45 -10.15 -15.00 6.31
C PHE A 45 -9.56 -14.20 7.47
N ILE A 46 -9.20 -12.94 7.23
CA ILE A 46 -8.62 -12.04 8.23
C ILE A 46 -9.63 -10.94 8.51
N ASP A 47 -10.33 -11.05 9.63
CA ASP A 47 -11.28 -10.02 10.08
C ASP A 47 -10.54 -8.85 10.72
N ASP A 48 -10.59 -7.68 10.09
CA ASP A 48 -9.96 -6.44 10.57
C ASP A 48 -10.86 -5.70 11.59
N GLY A 49 -11.40 -6.43 12.57
CA GLY A 49 -12.25 -5.87 13.61
C GLY A 49 -13.58 -5.35 13.07
N SER A 50 -14.28 -6.15 12.30
CA SER A 50 -15.60 -5.83 11.74
C SER A 50 -16.64 -5.56 12.84
N SER A 51 -17.58 -4.68 12.54
CA SER A 51 -18.72 -4.33 13.42
C SER A 51 -20.05 -4.96 12.98
N ASP A 52 -20.07 -5.60 11.80
CA ASP A 52 -21.20 -6.35 11.23
C ASP A 52 -21.05 -7.86 11.54
N ARG A 53 -21.79 -8.69 10.84
CA ARG A 53 -21.78 -10.15 11.04
C ARG A 53 -20.63 -10.88 10.32
N THR A 54 -19.63 -10.15 9.80
CA THR A 54 -18.50 -10.75 9.06
C THR A 54 -17.83 -11.86 9.87
N TRP A 55 -17.50 -11.63 11.16
CA TRP A 55 -16.85 -12.65 11.99
C TRP A 55 -17.72 -13.87 12.25
N GLU A 56 -19.02 -13.69 12.53
CA GLU A 56 -19.97 -14.80 12.73
C GLU A 56 -20.05 -15.69 11.49
N ILE A 57 -20.04 -15.08 10.29
CA ILE A 57 -20.02 -15.81 9.02
C ILE A 57 -18.73 -16.62 8.89
N ILE A 58 -17.56 -16.05 9.22
CA ILE A 58 -16.26 -16.75 9.19
C ILE A 58 -16.30 -17.97 10.14
N GLU A 59 -16.82 -17.82 11.36
CA GLU A 59 -16.96 -18.92 12.31
C GLU A 59 -17.85 -20.03 11.77
N SER A 60 -18.98 -19.69 11.17
CA SER A 60 -19.89 -20.66 10.56
C SER A 60 -19.24 -21.40 9.39
N LEU A 61 -18.52 -20.70 8.52
CA LEU A 61 -17.80 -21.29 7.37
C LEU A 61 -16.67 -22.22 7.84
N SER A 62 -15.91 -21.83 8.84
CA SER A 62 -14.84 -22.66 9.41
C SER A 62 -15.40 -23.94 10.07
N SER A 63 -16.54 -23.83 10.76
CA SER A 63 -17.22 -25.00 11.32
C SER A 63 -17.74 -25.96 10.26
N SER A 64 -18.04 -25.48 9.06
CA SER A 64 -18.60 -26.26 7.95
C SER A 64 -17.53 -26.90 7.07
N SER A 65 -16.29 -26.40 7.08
CA SER A 65 -15.21 -26.84 6.20
C SER A 65 -13.84 -26.73 6.87
N SER A 66 -13.11 -27.83 6.94
CA SER A 66 -11.74 -27.87 7.45
C SER A 66 -10.72 -27.09 6.57
N GLN A 67 -11.11 -26.69 5.38
CA GLN A 67 -10.30 -25.87 4.47
C GLN A 67 -10.43 -24.36 4.76
N ILE A 68 -11.33 -23.96 5.68
CA ILE A 68 -11.56 -22.56 6.01
C ILE A 68 -11.09 -22.29 7.43
N ASN A 69 -10.28 -21.26 7.58
CA ASN A 69 -9.78 -20.78 8.86
C ASN A 69 -10.05 -19.28 8.98
N GLY A 70 -10.02 -18.77 10.19
CA GLY A 70 -10.23 -17.36 10.47
C GLY A 70 -9.22 -16.79 11.47
N ILE A 71 -8.81 -15.55 11.25
CA ILE A 71 -8.03 -14.75 12.19
C ILE A 71 -8.79 -13.45 12.43
N LYS A 72 -9.14 -13.16 13.69
CA LYS A 72 -9.80 -11.92 14.10
C LYS A 72 -8.80 -10.98 14.75
N LEU A 73 -8.75 -9.74 14.29
CA LEU A 73 -7.99 -8.69 14.94
C LEU A 73 -8.83 -8.00 16.03
N SER A 74 -8.18 -7.52 17.08
CA SER A 74 -8.85 -6.87 18.23
C SER A 74 -9.56 -5.56 17.88
N CYS A 75 -9.18 -4.90 16.79
CA CYS A 75 -9.81 -3.69 16.27
C CYS A 75 -9.34 -3.44 14.83
N ASN A 76 -10.02 -2.54 14.11
CA ASN A 76 -9.63 -2.13 12.76
C ASN A 76 -8.23 -1.50 12.77
N ARG A 77 -7.33 -2.07 11.99
CA ARG A 77 -5.94 -1.63 11.78
C ARG A 77 -5.65 -1.23 10.34
N GLY A 78 -6.64 -1.38 9.47
CA GLY A 78 -6.58 -1.09 8.05
C GLY A 78 -6.06 -2.25 7.21
N HIS A 79 -6.49 -2.28 5.96
CA HIS A 79 -6.28 -3.37 5.00
C HIS A 79 -4.85 -3.92 4.96
N GLN A 80 -3.83 -3.04 4.93
CA GLN A 80 -2.42 -3.46 4.87
C GLN A 80 -1.98 -4.23 6.10
N ASN A 81 -2.42 -3.82 7.31
CA ASN A 81 -2.10 -4.51 8.55
C ASN A 81 -2.87 -5.83 8.69
N ALA A 82 -4.13 -5.88 8.23
CA ALA A 82 -4.90 -7.12 8.18
C ALA A 82 -4.26 -8.13 7.23
N LEU A 83 -3.86 -7.69 6.02
CA LEU A 83 -3.13 -8.52 5.08
C LEU A 83 -1.81 -9.03 5.67
N LEU A 84 -1.03 -8.14 6.30
CA LEU A 84 0.21 -8.51 6.97
C LEU A 84 -0.02 -9.52 8.09
N ALA A 85 -1.08 -9.33 8.90
CA ALA A 85 -1.46 -10.29 9.94
C ALA A 85 -1.71 -11.68 9.36
N GLY A 86 -2.39 -11.76 8.22
CA GLY A 86 -2.56 -13.00 7.48
C GLY A 86 -1.23 -13.60 7.05
N LEU A 87 -0.41 -12.85 6.30
CA LEU A 87 0.87 -13.32 5.78
C LEU A 87 1.81 -13.87 6.85
N LEU A 88 1.91 -13.20 8.00
CA LEU A 88 2.81 -13.58 9.08
C LEU A 88 2.28 -14.73 9.98
N ASN A 89 0.96 -14.97 9.97
CA ASN A 89 0.34 -15.93 10.90
C ASN A 89 -0.18 -17.21 10.24
N VAL A 90 -0.07 -17.34 8.92
CA VAL A 90 -0.39 -18.58 8.21
C VAL A 90 0.89 -19.41 7.99
N THR A 91 0.73 -20.73 7.97
CA THR A 91 1.80 -21.69 7.65
C THR A 91 1.50 -22.31 6.28
N GLY A 92 2.50 -22.46 5.42
CA GLY A 92 2.38 -23.02 4.08
C GLY A 92 3.60 -22.65 3.25
N ASP A 93 3.75 -23.26 2.08
CA ASP A 93 4.89 -22.98 1.17
C ASP A 93 4.70 -21.66 0.43
N VAL A 94 3.47 -21.37 0.07
CA VAL A 94 3.06 -20.15 -0.66
C VAL A 94 1.76 -19.57 -0.11
N VAL A 95 1.63 -18.27 -0.20
CA VAL A 95 0.43 -17.53 0.20
C VAL A 95 -0.04 -16.68 -0.98
N VAL A 96 -1.32 -16.80 -1.32
CA VAL A 96 -1.99 -15.89 -2.24
C VAL A 96 -2.84 -14.93 -1.44
N SER A 97 -2.69 -13.62 -1.66
CA SER A 97 -3.60 -12.60 -1.13
C SER A 97 -4.61 -12.19 -2.20
N ILE A 98 -5.88 -12.09 -1.84
CA ILE A 98 -6.97 -11.63 -2.71
C ILE A 98 -8.00 -10.85 -1.89
N ASP A 99 -8.61 -9.81 -2.48
CA ASP A 99 -9.64 -9.01 -1.82
C ASP A 99 -10.98 -9.78 -1.72
N ALA A 100 -11.74 -9.54 -0.66
CA ALA A 100 -13.00 -10.22 -0.39
C ALA A 100 -14.11 -9.93 -1.43
N ASP A 101 -14.04 -8.78 -2.14
CA ASP A 101 -15.04 -8.35 -3.11
C ASP A 101 -14.96 -9.05 -4.48
N LEU A 102 -13.96 -9.93 -4.67
CA LEU A 102 -13.71 -10.70 -5.90
C LEU A 102 -13.77 -9.86 -7.19
N GLN A 103 -13.31 -8.63 -7.14
CA GLN A 103 -13.10 -7.84 -8.36
C GLN A 103 -11.91 -8.35 -9.18
N ASP A 104 -10.94 -8.97 -8.50
CA ASP A 104 -9.79 -9.60 -9.13
C ASP A 104 -10.18 -11.03 -9.53
N ASP A 105 -9.71 -11.49 -10.70
CA ASP A 105 -10.12 -12.78 -11.23
C ASP A 105 -9.50 -13.93 -10.44
N GLU A 106 -10.33 -14.64 -9.68
CA GLU A 106 -9.95 -15.77 -8.84
C GLU A 106 -9.32 -16.94 -9.62
N ASN A 107 -9.62 -17.06 -10.93
CA ASN A 107 -9.04 -18.11 -11.77
C ASN A 107 -7.53 -17.93 -11.99
N SER A 108 -7.04 -16.69 -11.93
CA SER A 108 -5.61 -16.39 -12.06
C SER A 108 -4.74 -16.96 -10.93
N ILE A 109 -5.35 -17.47 -9.84
CA ILE A 109 -4.62 -18.20 -8.78
C ILE A 109 -3.90 -19.42 -9.37
N GLU A 110 -4.48 -20.10 -10.33
CA GLU A 110 -3.86 -21.25 -10.99
C GLU A 110 -2.58 -20.84 -11.71
N ASP A 111 -2.63 -19.77 -12.53
CA ASP A 111 -1.48 -19.27 -13.27
C ASP A 111 -0.39 -18.76 -12.31
N MET A 112 -0.77 -18.16 -11.17
CA MET A 112 0.19 -17.76 -10.14
C MET A 112 0.91 -18.95 -9.51
N VAL A 113 0.19 -20.06 -9.24
CA VAL A 113 0.78 -21.30 -8.71
C VAL A 113 1.72 -21.92 -9.75
N ASP A 114 1.36 -21.90 -11.04
CA ASP A 114 2.21 -22.39 -12.12
C ASP A 114 3.50 -21.56 -12.25
N ALA A 115 3.40 -20.23 -12.16
CA ALA A 115 4.58 -19.36 -12.17
C ALA A 115 5.50 -19.61 -10.95
N TYR A 116 4.93 -19.88 -9.77
CA TYR A 116 5.71 -20.30 -8.60
C TYR A 116 6.45 -21.63 -8.86
N HIS A 117 5.79 -22.62 -9.46
CA HIS A 117 6.44 -23.90 -9.83
C HIS A 117 7.55 -23.72 -10.87
N GLN A 118 7.54 -22.64 -11.65
CA GLN A 118 8.62 -22.25 -12.56
C GLN A 118 9.81 -21.57 -11.86
N GLY A 119 9.72 -21.36 -10.52
CA GLY A 119 10.80 -20.82 -9.70
C GLY A 119 10.69 -19.34 -9.35
N HIS A 120 9.52 -18.72 -9.56
CA HIS A 120 9.28 -17.35 -9.13
C HIS A 120 8.76 -17.28 -7.69
N ASP A 121 9.37 -16.43 -6.86
CA ASP A 121 9.01 -16.28 -5.45
C ASP A 121 7.84 -15.35 -5.20
N VAL A 122 7.67 -14.36 -6.09
CA VAL A 122 6.58 -13.39 -6.03
C VAL A 122 5.90 -13.36 -7.39
N VAL A 123 4.58 -13.54 -7.41
CA VAL A 123 3.79 -13.41 -8.63
C VAL A 123 2.74 -12.32 -8.44
N TYR A 124 2.85 -11.25 -9.22
CA TYR A 124 1.93 -10.12 -9.15
C TYR A 124 0.76 -10.31 -10.10
N GLY A 125 -0.45 -10.19 -9.57
CA GLY A 125 -1.65 -10.01 -10.37
C GLY A 125 -1.71 -8.57 -10.89
N VAL A 126 -1.70 -8.40 -12.20
CA VAL A 126 -1.74 -7.10 -12.86
C VAL A 126 -2.98 -7.01 -13.73
N ARG A 127 -3.72 -5.92 -13.59
CA ARG A 127 -4.93 -5.68 -14.39
C ARG A 127 -4.55 -5.37 -15.83
N SER A 128 -5.10 -6.12 -16.79
CA SER A 128 -4.79 -6.03 -18.22
C SER A 128 -5.19 -4.69 -18.84
N SER A 129 -6.29 -4.07 -18.37
CA SER A 129 -6.74 -2.77 -18.86
C SER A 129 -7.39 -1.92 -17.77
N ARG A 130 -7.32 -0.58 -17.94
CA ARG A 130 -8.07 0.41 -17.16
C ARG A 130 -9.14 1.11 -18.01
N THR A 131 -9.65 0.44 -19.02
CA THR A 131 -10.63 1.04 -19.96
C THR A 131 -11.95 1.40 -19.26
N SER A 132 -12.27 0.76 -18.15
CA SER A 132 -13.44 1.06 -17.32
C SER A 132 -13.26 2.22 -16.32
N ASP A 133 -12.03 2.73 -16.14
CA ASP A 133 -11.76 3.84 -15.22
C ASP A 133 -12.09 5.20 -15.88
N ASN A 134 -12.67 6.12 -15.08
CA ASN A 134 -12.88 7.50 -15.49
C ASN A 134 -11.51 8.13 -15.88
N PRO A 135 -11.41 8.90 -17.01
CA PRO A 135 -10.17 9.49 -17.50
C PRO A 135 -9.36 10.25 -16.43
N LEU A 136 -10.03 10.99 -15.55
CA LEU A 136 -9.37 11.70 -14.44
C LEU A 136 -8.69 10.75 -13.43
N LYS A 137 -9.34 9.61 -13.10
CA LYS A 137 -8.75 8.60 -12.22
C LYS A 137 -7.55 7.91 -12.87
N ARG A 138 -7.61 7.68 -14.18
CA ARG A 138 -6.52 7.08 -14.94
C ARG A 138 -5.30 7.99 -14.97
N ILE A 139 -5.48 9.28 -15.34
CA ILE A 139 -4.38 10.27 -15.40
C ILE A 139 -3.74 10.46 -14.03
N SER A 140 -4.54 10.59 -12.96
CA SER A 140 -4.02 10.75 -11.60
C SER A 140 -3.21 9.54 -11.14
N ALA A 141 -3.66 8.32 -11.44
CA ALA A 141 -2.92 7.11 -11.12
C ALA A 141 -1.63 6.98 -11.93
N GLU A 142 -1.65 7.25 -13.23
CA GLU A 142 -0.45 7.23 -14.08
C GLU A 142 0.60 8.26 -13.61
N SER A 143 0.15 9.47 -13.27
CA SER A 143 1.02 10.53 -12.71
C SER A 143 1.63 10.09 -11.39
N TYR A 144 0.85 9.47 -10.50
CA TYR A 144 1.33 8.94 -9.22
C TYR A 144 2.42 7.87 -9.41
N TYR A 145 2.21 6.88 -10.29
CA TYR A 145 3.22 5.86 -10.57
C TYR A 145 4.50 6.44 -11.20
N LYS A 146 4.35 7.41 -12.13
CA LYS A 146 5.50 8.11 -12.71
C LYS A 146 6.29 8.87 -11.66
N MET A 147 5.59 9.55 -10.75
CA MET A 147 6.20 10.27 -9.65
C MET A 147 6.97 9.32 -8.71
N LEU A 148 6.37 8.20 -8.29
CA LEU A 148 7.05 7.19 -7.47
C LEU A 148 8.33 6.67 -8.14
N LYS A 149 8.26 6.39 -9.45
CA LYS A 149 9.43 5.92 -10.23
C LYS A 149 10.54 6.97 -10.28
N LEU A 150 10.21 8.25 -10.52
CA LEU A 150 11.17 9.37 -10.48
C LEU A 150 11.83 9.52 -9.11
N MET A 151 11.14 9.15 -8.05
CA MET A 151 11.62 9.22 -6.68
C MET A 151 12.39 7.96 -6.25
N GLY A 152 12.63 7.01 -7.17
CA GLY A 152 13.41 5.80 -6.94
C GLY A 152 12.63 4.67 -6.26
N VAL A 153 11.30 4.75 -6.17
CA VAL A 153 10.46 3.68 -5.61
C VAL A 153 10.09 2.70 -6.73
N ASN A 154 10.61 1.47 -6.65
CA ASN A 154 10.25 0.40 -7.58
C ASN A 154 8.90 -0.19 -7.21
N VAL A 155 7.85 0.26 -7.89
CA VAL A 155 6.50 -0.29 -7.77
C VAL A 155 6.11 -0.94 -9.08
N VAL A 156 5.60 -2.16 -9.03
CA VAL A 156 5.06 -2.83 -10.22
C VAL A 156 3.82 -2.06 -10.69
N TYR A 157 3.83 -1.63 -11.96
CA TYR A 157 2.75 -0.80 -12.50
C TYR A 157 1.43 -1.58 -12.51
N ASN A 158 0.35 -0.93 -12.09
CA ASN A 158 -1.03 -1.43 -12.16
C ASN A 158 -1.32 -2.72 -11.38
N HIS A 159 -0.45 -3.11 -10.40
CA HIS A 159 -0.74 -4.27 -9.56
C HIS A 159 -1.69 -3.91 -8.40
N ALA A 160 -2.53 -4.87 -8.04
CA ALA A 160 -3.37 -4.83 -6.86
C ALA A 160 -2.66 -5.50 -5.65
N ASP A 161 -3.35 -5.63 -4.51
CA ASP A 161 -2.87 -6.46 -3.40
C ASP A 161 -3.08 -7.96 -3.66
N TYR A 162 -3.46 -8.30 -4.91
CA TYR A 162 -3.58 -9.65 -5.45
C TYR A 162 -2.21 -10.15 -5.89
N ARG A 163 -1.64 -11.06 -5.13
CA ARG A 163 -0.30 -11.61 -5.40
C ARG A 163 -0.09 -12.95 -4.71
N LEU A 164 0.80 -13.79 -5.30
CA LEU A 164 1.34 -14.96 -4.66
C LEU A 164 2.73 -14.63 -4.10
N ILE A 165 3.02 -15.09 -2.89
CA ILE A 165 4.28 -14.85 -2.18
C ILE A 165 4.77 -16.18 -1.59
N SER A 166 6.05 -16.54 -1.84
CA SER A 166 6.68 -17.73 -1.27
C SER A 166 6.99 -17.56 0.23
N ARG A 167 7.09 -18.67 0.95
CA ARG A 167 7.43 -18.66 2.38
C ARG A 167 8.76 -17.96 2.67
N ARG A 168 9.75 -18.06 1.78
CA ARG A 168 11.05 -17.41 2.01
C ARG A 168 10.95 -15.87 1.92
N VAL A 169 10.07 -15.34 1.07
CA VAL A 169 9.78 -13.89 1.01
C VAL A 169 9.03 -13.43 2.26
N ILE A 170 8.06 -14.26 2.74
CA ILE A 170 7.33 -13.95 3.98
C ILE A 170 8.28 -13.92 5.18
N LYS A 171 9.23 -14.87 5.25
CA LYS A 171 10.26 -14.85 6.30
C LYS A 171 11.13 -13.60 6.24
N ALA A 172 11.55 -13.19 5.05
CA ALA A 172 12.29 -11.93 4.90
C ALA A 172 11.44 -10.72 5.31
N LEU A 173 10.12 -10.76 5.05
CA LEU A 173 9.19 -9.69 5.45
C LEU A 173 9.02 -9.57 6.98
N GLU A 174 9.25 -10.64 7.76
CA GLU A 174 9.21 -10.64 9.23
C GLU A 174 10.21 -9.65 9.84
N ASP A 175 11.36 -9.44 9.20
CA ASP A 175 12.41 -8.52 9.66
C ASP A 175 12.05 -7.04 9.48
N TYR A 176 11.06 -6.73 8.63
CA TYR A 176 10.59 -5.37 8.40
C TYR A 176 9.56 -4.98 9.46
N GLN A 177 9.98 -4.19 10.44
CA GLN A 177 9.15 -3.79 11.58
C GLN A 177 8.49 -2.42 11.44
N GLU A 178 8.49 -1.84 10.25
CA GLU A 178 7.90 -0.53 9.97
C GLU A 178 6.43 -0.47 10.40
N VAL A 179 6.06 0.59 11.15
CA VAL A 179 4.67 0.83 11.57
C VAL A 179 3.82 1.30 10.38
N ASN A 180 4.41 2.14 9.53
CA ASN A 180 3.77 2.63 8.31
C ASN A 180 4.06 1.71 7.13
N ILE A 181 3.45 0.53 7.13
CA ILE A 181 3.71 -0.47 6.11
C ILE A 181 3.01 -0.14 4.78
N PHE A 182 3.75 -0.28 3.68
CA PHE A 182 3.24 -0.19 2.32
C PHE A 182 3.72 -1.39 1.52
N LEU A 183 3.00 -2.49 1.63
CA LEU A 183 3.39 -3.78 1.04
C LEU A 183 3.64 -3.73 -0.47
N ARG A 184 2.97 -2.80 -1.19
CA ARG A 184 3.16 -2.63 -2.64
C ARG A 184 4.55 -2.12 -3.03
N GLY A 185 5.22 -1.37 -2.16
CA GLY A 185 6.60 -0.93 -2.35
C GLY A 185 7.60 -1.85 -1.65
N LEU A 186 7.22 -2.39 -0.50
CA LEU A 186 8.11 -3.20 0.33
C LEU A 186 8.45 -4.55 -0.31
N ILE A 187 7.44 -5.31 -0.76
CA ILE A 187 7.67 -6.63 -1.35
C ILE A 187 8.60 -6.59 -2.57
N PRO A 188 8.43 -5.67 -3.55
CA PRO A 188 9.39 -5.53 -4.64
C PRO A 188 10.81 -5.16 -4.18
N SER A 189 10.94 -4.37 -3.11
CA SER A 189 12.26 -3.92 -2.59
C SER A 189 13.07 -5.04 -1.95
N ILE A 190 12.42 -6.14 -1.52
CA ILE A 190 13.10 -7.34 -1.00
C ILE A 190 13.97 -8.01 -2.09
N GLY A 191 13.60 -7.87 -3.39
CA GLY A 191 14.46 -8.24 -4.53
C GLY A 191 14.44 -9.71 -4.92
N PHE A 192 13.46 -10.51 -4.48
CA PHE A 192 13.30 -11.90 -4.93
C PHE A 192 12.79 -11.98 -6.37
N SER A 193 12.99 -13.16 -7.00
CA SER A 193 12.55 -13.41 -8.36
C SER A 193 11.03 -13.24 -8.50
N SER A 194 10.57 -12.51 -9.53
CA SER A 194 9.17 -12.19 -9.67
C SER A 194 8.65 -12.40 -11.09
N ALA A 195 7.36 -12.72 -11.19
CA ALA A 195 6.60 -12.82 -12.43
C ALA A 195 5.32 -11.98 -12.36
N VAL A 196 4.67 -11.80 -13.50
CA VAL A 196 3.40 -11.10 -13.63
C VAL A 196 2.39 -12.01 -14.30
N VAL A 197 1.21 -12.11 -13.69
CA VAL A 197 0.02 -12.73 -14.28
C VAL A 197 -1.00 -11.62 -14.53
N THR A 198 -1.45 -11.49 -15.78
CA THR A 198 -2.43 -10.48 -16.18
C THR A 198 -3.84 -11.04 -16.12
N TYR A 199 -4.77 -10.24 -15.59
CA TYR A 199 -6.18 -10.62 -15.52
C TYR A 199 -7.09 -9.43 -15.85
N GLU A 200 -8.34 -9.74 -16.22
CA GLU A 200 -9.39 -8.74 -16.41
C GLU A 200 -10.13 -8.49 -15.10
N ARG A 201 -10.30 -7.20 -14.77
CA ARG A 201 -11.06 -6.82 -13.57
C ARG A 201 -12.55 -7.00 -13.81
N LYS A 202 -13.21 -7.74 -12.91
CA LYS A 202 -14.66 -7.92 -12.90
C LYS A 202 -15.36 -6.72 -12.25
N GLU A 203 -16.61 -6.48 -12.59
CA GLU A 203 -17.47 -5.55 -11.85
C GLU A 203 -17.72 -6.07 -10.43
N ARG A 204 -17.93 -5.17 -9.47
CA ARG A 204 -18.21 -5.56 -8.09
C ARG A 204 -19.50 -6.37 -8.03
N PHE A 205 -19.46 -7.46 -7.27
CA PHE A 205 -20.64 -8.31 -7.06
C PHE A 205 -21.68 -7.60 -6.17
N ALA A 206 -21.25 -6.79 -5.17
CA ALA A 206 -22.10 -5.97 -4.29
C ALA A 206 -21.26 -4.88 -3.58
N GLY A 207 -21.90 -3.86 -3.04
CA GLY A 207 -21.32 -2.80 -2.23
C GLY A 207 -20.88 -1.54 -2.98
N GLU A 208 -20.88 -0.39 -2.27
CA GLU A 208 -20.45 0.91 -2.80
C GLU A 208 -18.95 1.15 -2.60
N SER A 209 -18.35 2.01 -3.44
CA SER A 209 -16.94 2.40 -3.31
C SER A 209 -16.71 3.19 -2.00
N LYS A 210 -16.13 2.55 -1.00
CA LYS A 210 -15.84 3.12 0.33
C LYS A 210 -14.62 4.06 0.36
N TYR A 211 -14.04 4.46 -0.81
CA TYR A 211 -12.85 5.30 -0.88
C TYR A 211 -13.14 6.74 -1.31
N PRO A 212 -13.41 7.67 -0.37
CA PRO A 212 -13.53 9.09 -0.69
C PRO A 212 -12.19 9.67 -1.15
N PHE A 213 -12.23 10.74 -1.95
CA PHE A 213 -11.05 11.41 -2.51
C PHE A 213 -9.97 11.74 -1.44
N ARG A 214 -10.39 12.14 -0.24
CA ARG A 214 -9.48 12.40 0.89
C ARG A 214 -8.63 11.18 1.28
N LYS A 215 -9.21 9.97 1.25
CA LYS A 215 -8.46 8.72 1.53
C LYS A 215 -7.45 8.41 0.42
N MET A 216 -7.78 8.69 -0.84
CA MET A 216 -6.84 8.52 -1.96
C MET A 216 -5.63 9.45 -1.83
N VAL A 217 -5.85 10.74 -1.51
CA VAL A 217 -4.77 11.72 -1.28
C VAL A 217 -3.93 11.31 -0.08
N SER A 218 -4.54 10.92 1.03
CA SER A 218 -3.82 10.44 2.21
C SER A 218 -2.96 9.21 1.91
N LEU A 219 -3.49 8.24 1.16
CA LEU A 219 -2.72 7.05 0.75
C LEU A 219 -1.52 7.42 -0.14
N ALA A 220 -1.72 8.37 -1.07
CA ALA A 220 -0.67 8.87 -1.94
C ALA A 220 0.44 9.57 -1.15
N LEU A 221 0.08 10.47 -0.23
CA LEU A 221 1.03 11.17 0.64
C LEU A 221 1.76 10.20 1.58
N ASN A 222 1.04 9.25 2.17
CA ASN A 222 1.65 8.23 3.02
C ASN A 222 2.65 7.36 2.25
N GLY A 223 2.30 6.90 1.05
CA GLY A 223 3.21 6.17 0.18
C GLY A 223 4.46 7.00 -0.15
N LEU A 224 4.27 8.27 -0.51
CA LEU A 224 5.34 9.19 -0.85
C LEU A 224 6.32 9.40 0.31
N THR A 225 5.80 9.77 1.48
CA THR A 225 6.62 10.15 2.63
C THR A 225 7.18 8.94 3.39
N SER A 226 6.63 7.72 3.20
CA SER A 226 7.17 6.49 3.81
C SER A 226 8.34 5.90 3.03
N PHE A 227 8.40 6.09 1.70
CA PHE A 227 9.42 5.46 0.86
C PHE A 227 10.49 6.39 0.31
N THR A 228 10.34 7.71 0.49
CA THR A 228 11.29 8.64 -0.09
C THR A 228 11.50 9.88 0.77
N SER A 229 12.75 10.31 0.85
CA SER A 229 13.14 11.60 1.41
C SER A 229 13.08 12.74 0.37
N PHE A 230 12.49 12.49 -0.82
CA PHE A 230 12.44 13.48 -1.89
C PHE A 230 11.79 14.81 -1.47
N PRO A 231 10.64 14.85 -0.75
CA PRO A 231 10.08 16.10 -0.27
C PRO A 231 11.05 16.91 0.60
N LEU A 232 11.84 16.25 1.46
CA LEU A 232 12.86 16.92 2.27
C LEU A 232 14.00 17.47 1.40
N ARG A 233 14.45 16.70 0.39
CA ARG A 233 15.47 17.16 -0.55
C ARG A 233 14.99 18.34 -1.38
N LEU A 234 13.72 18.32 -1.82
CA LEU A 234 13.12 19.46 -2.55
C LEU A 234 13.13 20.73 -1.69
N ILE A 235 12.77 20.63 -0.41
CA ILE A 235 12.81 21.75 0.52
C ILE A 235 14.25 22.26 0.68
N ALA A 236 15.23 21.37 0.81
CA ALA A 236 16.64 21.75 0.92
C ALA A 236 17.13 22.50 -0.34
N ILE A 237 16.76 22.01 -1.55
CA ILE A 237 17.09 22.67 -2.81
C ILE A 237 16.41 24.04 -2.92
N LEU A 238 15.11 24.13 -2.61
CA LEU A 238 14.38 25.40 -2.60
C LEU A 238 14.99 26.38 -1.59
N GLY A 239 15.34 25.91 -0.40
CA GLY A 239 16.03 26.72 0.61
C GLY A 239 17.37 27.25 0.12
N LEU A 240 18.16 26.43 -0.57
CA LEU A 240 19.44 26.84 -1.15
C LEU A 240 19.26 27.86 -2.26
N LEU A 241 18.27 27.69 -3.14
CA LEU A 241 17.95 28.64 -4.21
C LEU A 241 17.52 30.00 -3.66
N ILE A 242 16.65 30.01 -2.65
CA ILE A 242 16.19 31.23 -1.98
C ILE A 242 17.35 31.91 -1.27
N PHE A 243 18.19 31.16 -0.54
CA PHE A 243 19.38 31.67 0.11
C PHE A 243 20.32 32.35 -0.90
N SER A 244 20.58 31.71 -2.04
CA SER A 244 21.42 32.28 -3.10
C SER A 244 20.80 33.55 -3.67
N ALA A 245 19.50 33.56 -3.95
CA ALA A 245 18.80 34.74 -4.46
C ALA A 245 18.80 35.90 -3.45
N THR A 246 18.53 35.63 -2.19
CA THR A 246 18.57 36.65 -1.12
C THR A 246 19.98 37.18 -0.90
N MET A 247 21.02 36.35 -1.03
CA MET A 247 22.41 36.79 -0.96
C MET A 247 22.76 37.76 -2.08
N ILE A 248 22.36 37.49 -3.32
CA ILE A 248 22.54 38.37 -4.48
C ILE A 248 21.79 39.69 -4.27
N LEU A 249 20.52 39.62 -3.82
CA LEU A 249 19.74 40.83 -3.52
C LEU A 249 20.35 41.67 -2.38
N SER A 250 20.92 41.02 -1.35
CA SER A 250 21.59 41.69 -0.26
C SER A 250 22.85 42.43 -0.72
N ILE A 251 23.67 41.82 -1.56
CA ILE A 251 24.85 42.44 -2.15
C ILE A 251 24.45 43.61 -3.04
N TRP A 252 23.40 43.47 -3.84
CA TRP A 252 22.87 44.54 -4.65
C TRP A 252 22.33 45.70 -3.80
N ALA A 253 21.59 45.43 -2.74
CA ALA A 253 21.06 46.43 -1.84
C ALA A 253 22.18 47.20 -1.11
N LEU A 254 23.25 46.51 -0.68
CA LEU A 254 24.44 47.14 -0.12
C LEU A 254 25.14 48.05 -1.14
N TRP A 255 25.28 47.58 -2.40
CA TRP A 255 25.86 48.39 -3.46
C TRP A 255 25.06 49.67 -3.69
N VAL A 256 23.73 49.58 -3.85
CA VAL A 256 22.83 50.72 -4.03
C VAL A 256 22.90 51.68 -2.82
N SER A 257 22.94 51.14 -1.60
CA SER A 257 23.01 51.94 -0.39
C SER A 257 24.32 52.75 -0.24
N ILE A 258 25.42 52.26 -0.83
CA ILE A 258 26.73 52.92 -0.73
C ILE A 258 26.95 53.94 -1.86
N PHE A 259 26.44 53.61 -3.07
CA PHE A 259 26.78 54.37 -4.30
C PHE A 259 25.61 55.15 -4.91
N ASP A 260 24.35 54.94 -4.46
CA ASP A 260 23.18 55.64 -4.99
C ASP A 260 22.43 56.38 -3.87
N GLU A 261 22.49 57.72 -3.92
CA GLU A 261 21.81 58.60 -2.95
C GLU A 261 20.25 58.56 -3.07
N ARG A 262 19.70 57.85 -4.03
CA ARG A 262 18.26 57.72 -4.28
C ARG A 262 17.63 56.54 -3.53
N ALA A 263 17.91 56.44 -2.24
CA ALA A 263 17.22 55.41 -1.44
C ALA A 263 15.70 55.64 -1.43
N VAL A 264 14.99 55.03 -2.36
CA VAL A 264 13.53 55.07 -2.41
C VAL A 264 12.97 54.29 -1.22
N PRO A 265 12.00 54.83 -0.49
CA PRO A 265 11.36 54.14 0.62
C PRO A 265 10.69 52.87 0.11
N GLY A 266 11.37 51.73 0.24
CA GLY A 266 11.00 50.45 -0.39
C GLY A 266 10.11 49.60 0.50
N TRP A 267 8.96 50.11 0.95
CA TRP A 267 8.02 49.33 1.77
C TRP A 267 7.61 48.01 1.07
N ALA A 268 7.21 48.08 -0.19
CA ALA A 268 6.78 46.92 -0.95
C ALA A 268 7.92 45.91 -1.20
N SER A 269 9.13 46.38 -1.48
CA SER A 269 10.30 45.50 -1.72
C SER A 269 10.79 44.80 -0.45
N SER A 270 10.44 45.31 0.75
CA SER A 270 10.76 44.67 2.02
C SER A 270 9.68 43.70 2.49
N VAL A 271 8.41 44.06 2.35
CA VAL A 271 7.27 43.28 2.85
C VAL A 271 6.98 42.06 2.01
N LEU A 272 7.06 42.12 0.66
CA LEU A 272 6.81 40.99 -0.20
C LEU A 272 7.79 39.82 0.02
N PRO A 273 9.12 40.03 0.06
CA PRO A 273 10.06 38.97 0.40
C PRO A 273 9.83 38.37 1.80
N MET A 274 9.44 39.20 2.79
CA MET A 274 9.19 38.76 4.16
C MET A 274 8.00 37.80 4.20
N TYR A 275 6.89 38.08 3.56
CA TYR A 275 5.73 37.17 3.48
C TYR A 275 6.05 35.89 2.71
N LEU A 276 6.78 35.99 1.59
CA LEU A 276 7.21 34.84 0.82
C LEU A 276 8.11 33.91 1.66
N LEU A 277 9.11 34.47 2.32
CA LEU A 277 10.00 33.69 3.21
C LEU A 277 9.23 33.06 4.37
N GLY A 278 8.34 33.80 5.02
CA GLY A 278 7.49 33.28 6.09
C GLY A 278 6.60 32.12 5.64
N GLY A 279 5.99 32.25 4.47
CA GLY A 279 5.17 31.18 3.86
C GLY A 279 5.98 29.92 3.56
N ILE A 280 7.16 30.06 2.96
CA ILE A 280 8.06 28.94 2.66
C ILE A 280 8.58 28.28 3.94
N GLN A 281 8.92 29.06 4.96
CA GLN A 281 9.37 28.54 6.26
C GLN A 281 8.26 27.69 6.91
N LEU A 282 7.03 28.18 6.99
CA LEU A 282 5.89 27.46 7.56
C LEU A 282 5.60 26.17 6.79
N PHE A 283 5.64 26.22 5.46
CA PHE A 283 5.49 25.03 4.62
C PHE A 283 6.59 23.98 4.89
N SER A 284 7.85 24.44 4.95
CA SER A 284 9.02 23.58 5.23
C SER A 284 8.92 22.92 6.60
N ILE A 285 8.52 23.67 7.63
CA ILE A 285 8.29 23.15 8.99
C ILE A 285 7.16 22.11 8.97
N GLY A 286 6.09 22.36 8.22
CA GLY A 286 4.98 21.40 8.05
C GLY A 286 5.44 20.06 7.48
N VAL A 287 6.27 20.10 6.42
CA VAL A 287 6.81 18.85 5.83
C VAL A 287 7.76 18.15 6.79
N ILE A 288 8.64 18.88 7.47
CA ILE A 288 9.53 18.30 8.49
C ILE A 288 8.70 17.67 9.62
N GLY A 289 7.63 18.34 10.06
CA GLY A 289 6.71 17.83 11.08
C GLY A 289 6.08 16.50 10.69
N GLU A 290 5.71 16.30 9.41
CA GLU A 290 5.20 15.04 8.90
C GLU A 290 6.22 13.89 9.06
N TYR A 291 7.49 14.13 8.72
CA TYR A 291 8.56 13.13 8.90
C TYR A 291 8.87 12.87 10.37
N ILE A 292 8.90 13.90 11.21
CA ILE A 292 9.09 13.75 12.67
C ILE A 292 7.92 12.91 13.24
N GLY A 293 6.69 13.16 12.81
CA GLY A 293 5.52 12.38 13.21
C GLY A 293 5.68 10.88 12.88
N LYS A 294 6.21 10.55 11.70
CA LYS A 294 6.51 9.17 11.31
C LYS A 294 7.62 8.55 12.13
N ILE A 295 8.74 9.26 12.34
CA ILE A 295 9.83 8.81 13.19
C ILE A 295 9.31 8.54 14.62
N TYR A 296 8.46 9.42 15.14
CA TYR A 296 7.84 9.24 16.46
C TYR A 296 6.98 7.97 16.55
N MET A 297 6.22 7.64 15.50
CA MET A 297 5.44 6.41 15.46
C MET A 297 6.34 5.18 15.40
N GLU A 298 7.42 5.21 14.60
CA GLU A 298 8.40 4.12 14.49
C GLU A 298 9.15 3.89 15.80
N THR A 299 9.57 4.96 16.49
CA THR A 299 10.30 4.85 17.78
C THR A 299 9.45 4.26 18.91
N LYS A 300 8.12 4.40 18.85
CA LYS A 300 7.21 3.78 19.82
C LYS A 300 7.16 2.26 19.74
N LYS A 301 7.53 1.65 18.62
CA LYS A 301 7.51 0.20 18.38
C LYS A 301 6.19 -0.47 18.81
N ARG A 302 5.06 0.21 18.61
CA ARG A 302 3.74 -0.35 18.94
C ARG A 302 3.41 -1.49 17.99
N PRO A 303 2.77 -2.59 18.45
CA PRO A 303 2.37 -3.67 17.58
C PRO A 303 1.43 -3.18 16.49
N ARG A 304 1.70 -3.57 15.26
CA ARG A 304 0.90 -3.19 14.07
C ARG A 304 -0.53 -3.71 14.14
N PHE A 305 -0.70 -4.90 14.70
CA PHE A 305 -1.99 -5.55 14.95
C PHE A 305 -1.92 -6.41 16.21
N ILE A 306 -3.05 -6.75 16.77
CA ILE A 306 -3.21 -7.69 17.86
C ILE A 306 -4.26 -8.70 17.43
N ILE A 307 -3.94 -10.00 17.51
CA ILE A 307 -4.87 -11.07 17.20
C ILE A 307 -5.71 -11.34 18.43
N GLU A 308 -7.03 -11.27 18.28
CA GLU A 308 -8.01 -11.59 19.31
C GLU A 308 -8.32 -13.08 19.32
N LYS A 309 -8.55 -13.67 18.14
CA LYS A 309 -8.96 -15.07 18.00
C LYS A 309 -8.41 -15.70 16.73
N LYS A 310 -8.14 -17.01 16.78
CA LYS A 310 -7.84 -17.87 15.61
C LYS A 310 -8.73 -19.10 15.66
N ILE A 311 -9.27 -19.52 14.51
CA ILE A 311 -10.10 -20.70 14.33
C ILE A 311 -9.66 -21.48 13.12
#